data_c4c4e79693aa98972b5b8a268a8001ce
#
_entry.id   c4c4e79693aa98972b5b8a268a8001ce
#
_cell.length_a   1.000
_cell.length_b   1.000
_cell.length_c   1.000
_cell.angle_alpha   90.00
_cell.angle_beta   90.00
_cell.angle_gamma   90.00
#
_symmetry.space_group_name_H-M   'P 1'
#
loop_
_entity.id
_entity.type
_entity.pdbx_description
1 polymer ?
#
loop_
_entity_poly.entity_id
_entity_poly.type
_entity_poly.pdbx_seq_one_letter_code
_entity_poly.pdbx_strand_id
1 'polypeptide(L)'
;MTGYRARVDAFCARFGLRLPILLAPMAGACPPSLSAAVANAGGLGACGALTLSPAAIAAWIAEFHAASNGAVQLNLWIPDPPSPRDKEHEASVRAFLGGWGPAVAPEAGDAVPHDFAAQCEALLEAAPPIVSSIMGLYPPDIVARLKAR
;
A
#
# COMPACT_ATOMS: atom_id res chain seq x y z
N MET A 1 -1.00 -35.22 6.08
CA MET A 1 -1.77 -33.99 6.42
C MET A 1 -1.09 -33.10 7.47
N THR A 2 0.01 -33.48 8.09
CA THR A 2 0.74 -32.70 9.10
C THR A 2 1.51 -31.50 8.58
N GLY A 3 2.00 -31.53 7.33
CA GLY A 3 2.87 -30.45 6.81
C GLY A 3 2.16 -29.14 6.43
N TYR A 4 0.86 -29.16 6.13
CA TYR A 4 0.12 -27.93 5.80
C TYR A 4 -0.16 -27.09 7.07
N ARG A 5 -0.72 -27.71 8.11
CA ARG A 5 -1.01 -27.03 9.37
C ARG A 5 0.25 -26.42 9.99
N ALA A 6 1.34 -27.18 10.04
CA ALA A 6 2.60 -26.68 10.59
C ALA A 6 3.13 -25.43 9.84
N ARG A 7 2.93 -25.35 8.51
CA ARG A 7 3.31 -24.14 7.73
C ARG A 7 2.42 -22.95 8.04
N VAL A 8 1.10 -23.18 8.18
CA VAL A 8 0.14 -22.14 8.57
C VAL A 8 0.47 -21.63 9.98
N ASP A 9 0.69 -22.52 10.92
CA ASP A 9 1.01 -22.18 12.31
C ASP A 9 2.33 -21.37 12.38
N ALA A 10 3.36 -21.82 11.65
CA ALA A 10 4.64 -21.10 11.56
C ALA A 10 4.50 -19.70 10.94
N PHE A 11 3.67 -19.57 9.90
CA PHE A 11 3.36 -18.29 9.30
C PHE A 11 2.64 -17.36 10.28
N CYS A 12 1.58 -17.85 10.92
CA CYS A 12 0.83 -17.07 11.91
C CYS A 12 1.72 -16.65 13.09
N ALA A 13 2.53 -17.57 13.61
CA ALA A 13 3.47 -17.27 14.68
C ALA A 13 4.51 -16.22 14.29
N ARG A 14 5.03 -16.28 13.06
CA ARG A 14 6.02 -15.31 12.56
C ARG A 14 5.50 -13.88 12.54
N PHE A 15 4.21 -13.69 12.24
CA PHE A 15 3.60 -12.37 12.07
C PHE A 15 2.64 -11.98 13.21
N GLY A 16 2.56 -12.78 14.28
CA GLY A 16 1.68 -12.50 15.41
C GLY A 16 0.19 -12.62 15.08
N LEU A 17 -0.17 -13.45 14.10
CA LEU A 17 -1.55 -13.64 13.64
C LEU A 17 -2.21 -14.83 14.37
N ARG A 18 -3.52 -14.72 14.58
CA ARG A 18 -4.35 -15.88 15.02
C ARG A 18 -4.95 -16.64 13.84
N LEU A 19 -5.18 -15.93 12.73
CA LEU A 19 -5.77 -16.46 11.51
C LEU A 19 -4.86 -16.17 10.32
N PRO A 20 -4.66 -17.09 9.37
CA PRO A 20 -3.86 -16.86 8.17
C PRO A 20 -4.65 -16.06 7.12
N ILE A 21 -5.24 -14.94 7.54
CA ILE A 21 -6.06 -14.05 6.71
C ILE A 21 -5.34 -12.72 6.62
N LEU A 22 -5.00 -12.34 5.40
CA LEU A 22 -4.33 -11.08 5.10
C LEU A 22 -5.28 -10.18 4.32
N LEU A 23 -5.51 -8.98 4.81
CA LEU A 23 -6.19 -7.94 4.04
C LEU A 23 -5.30 -7.52 2.87
N ALA A 24 -5.87 -7.44 1.68
CA ALA A 24 -5.15 -6.91 0.53
C ALA A 24 -4.92 -5.39 0.70
N PRO A 25 -3.72 -4.87 0.40
CA PRO A 25 -3.46 -3.43 0.46
C PRO A 25 -4.06 -2.72 -0.77
N MET A 26 -5.30 -2.26 -0.63
CA MET A 26 -6.05 -1.58 -1.70
C MET A 26 -6.01 -0.06 -1.49
N ALA A 27 -5.33 0.67 -2.38
CA ALA A 27 -5.27 2.13 -2.32
C ALA A 27 -6.68 2.75 -2.36
N GLY A 28 -6.99 3.61 -1.40
CA GLY A 28 -8.30 4.26 -1.27
C GLY A 28 -9.43 3.38 -0.73
N ALA A 29 -9.26 2.05 -0.66
CA ALA A 29 -10.30 1.12 -0.23
C ALA A 29 -10.00 0.39 1.10
N CYS A 30 -8.86 0.67 1.72
CA CYS A 30 -8.49 0.17 3.04
C CYS A 30 -8.39 1.33 4.05
N PRO A 31 -9.49 1.85 4.59
CA PRO A 31 -9.43 2.81 5.68
C PRO A 31 -8.84 2.16 6.95
N PRO A 32 -8.27 2.96 7.88
CA PRO A 32 -7.73 2.44 9.14
C PRO A 32 -8.71 1.57 9.91
N SER A 33 -10.00 1.93 9.90
CA SER A 33 -11.07 1.20 10.57
C SER A 33 -11.27 -0.24 10.05
N LEU A 34 -11.23 -0.44 8.71
CA LEU A 34 -11.32 -1.78 8.12
C LEU A 34 -10.09 -2.61 8.50
N SER A 35 -8.91 -2.03 8.40
CA SER A 35 -7.65 -2.70 8.72
C SER A 35 -7.57 -3.06 10.20
N ALA A 36 -8.02 -2.17 11.09
CA ALA A 36 -8.12 -2.44 12.51
C ALA A 36 -9.13 -3.57 12.82
N ALA A 37 -10.27 -3.61 12.13
CA ALA A 37 -11.25 -4.67 12.30
C ALA A 37 -10.67 -6.06 11.94
N VAL A 38 -9.94 -6.15 10.81
CA VAL A 38 -9.26 -7.39 10.40
C VAL A 38 -8.18 -7.79 11.39
N ALA A 39 -7.36 -6.84 11.84
CA ALA A 39 -6.29 -7.08 12.81
C ALA A 39 -6.85 -7.52 14.17
N ASN A 40 -7.90 -6.89 14.67
CA ASN A 40 -8.58 -7.24 15.93
C ASN A 40 -9.25 -8.63 15.84
N ALA A 41 -9.70 -9.02 14.63
CA ALA A 41 -10.18 -10.39 14.39
C ALA A 41 -9.04 -11.44 14.36
N GLY A 42 -7.79 -11.00 14.37
CA GLY A 42 -6.60 -11.86 14.40
C GLY A 42 -5.96 -12.14 13.05
N GLY A 43 -6.35 -11.38 12.01
CA GLY A 43 -5.70 -11.35 10.71
C GLY A 43 -4.63 -10.26 10.61
N LEU A 44 -4.16 -10.00 9.39
CA LEU A 44 -3.23 -8.92 9.07
C LEU A 44 -4.00 -7.75 8.45
N GLY A 45 -3.96 -6.58 9.08
CA GLY A 45 -4.43 -5.33 8.48
C GLY A 45 -3.52 -4.86 7.35
N ALA A 46 -4.02 -3.98 6.48
CA ALA A 46 -3.24 -3.47 5.37
C ALA A 46 -3.57 -2.02 4.99
N CYS A 47 -2.55 -1.27 4.59
CA CYS A 47 -2.65 0.03 3.96
C CYS A 47 -2.04 -0.02 2.57
N GLY A 48 -2.81 0.36 1.55
CA GLY A 48 -2.28 0.66 0.22
C GLY A 48 -1.96 2.16 0.13
N ALA A 49 -0.68 2.50 0.24
CA ALA A 49 -0.25 3.90 0.42
C ALA A 49 0.07 4.64 -0.89
N LEU A 50 -0.20 4.07 -2.06
CA LEU A 50 0.09 4.69 -3.36
C LEU A 50 -0.35 6.15 -3.46
N THR A 51 -1.59 6.44 -3.04
CA THR A 51 -2.22 7.77 -3.17
C THR A 51 -2.06 8.63 -1.92
N LEU A 52 -1.31 8.18 -0.93
CA LEU A 52 -1.12 8.90 0.33
C LEU A 52 0.14 9.76 0.30
N SER A 53 0.02 11.01 0.73
CA SER A 53 1.20 11.83 1.04
C SER A 53 1.96 11.24 2.25
N PRO A 54 3.24 11.60 2.48
CA PRO A 54 3.97 11.20 3.68
C PRO A 54 3.21 11.49 4.98
N ALA A 55 2.60 12.66 5.10
CA ALA A 55 1.80 13.04 6.25
C ALA A 55 0.53 12.19 6.39
N ALA A 56 -0.10 11.83 5.27
CA ALA A 56 -1.28 10.97 5.27
C ALA A 56 -0.94 9.52 5.65
N ILE A 57 0.26 9.01 5.32
CA ILE A 57 0.76 7.71 5.78
C ILE A 57 0.91 7.72 7.31
N ALA A 58 1.53 8.77 7.86
CA ALA A 58 1.69 8.92 9.30
C ALA A 58 0.34 9.02 10.03
N ALA A 59 -0.60 9.79 9.49
CA ALA A 59 -1.95 9.90 10.05
C ALA A 59 -2.72 8.56 10.00
N TRP A 60 -2.63 7.85 8.87
CA TRP A 60 -3.28 6.57 8.69
C TRP A 60 -2.80 5.53 9.72
N ILE A 61 -1.49 5.43 9.94
CA ILE A 61 -0.93 4.47 10.90
C ILE A 61 -1.25 4.85 12.34
N ALA A 62 -1.28 6.14 12.67
CA ALA A 62 -1.68 6.64 13.98
C ALA A 62 -3.15 6.28 14.28
N GLU A 63 -4.05 6.48 13.32
CA GLU A 63 -5.46 6.11 13.46
C GLU A 63 -5.64 4.60 13.61
N PHE A 64 -4.89 3.80 12.83
CA PHE A 64 -4.89 2.35 12.99
C PHE A 64 -4.47 1.94 14.41
N HIS A 65 -3.37 2.48 14.94
CA HIS A 65 -2.88 2.14 16.28
C HIS A 65 -3.78 2.65 17.41
N ALA A 66 -4.57 3.70 17.18
CA ALA A 66 -5.61 4.12 18.13
C ALA A 66 -6.75 3.10 18.27
N ALA A 67 -6.99 2.28 17.24
CA ALA A 67 -8.07 1.31 17.17
C ALA A 67 -7.63 -0.16 17.29
N SER A 68 -6.32 -0.46 17.14
CA SER A 68 -5.82 -1.83 17.15
C SER A 68 -4.34 -1.90 17.57
N ASN A 69 -4.02 -2.95 18.31
CA ASN A 69 -2.63 -3.38 18.60
C ASN A 69 -2.21 -4.57 17.72
N GLY A 70 -3.03 -4.94 16.73
CA GLY A 70 -2.75 -6.08 15.86
C GLY A 70 -1.72 -5.77 14.78
N ALA A 71 -1.35 -6.79 14.03
CA ALA A 71 -0.37 -6.67 12.96
C ALA A 71 -0.95 -5.94 11.74
N VAL A 72 -0.12 -5.10 11.10
CA VAL A 72 -0.46 -4.34 9.91
C VAL A 72 0.69 -4.34 8.92
N GLN A 73 0.38 -4.32 7.62
CA GLN A 73 1.34 -4.07 6.56
C GLN A 73 1.10 -2.70 5.92
N LEU A 74 2.18 -2.03 5.54
CA LEU A 74 2.15 -0.91 4.62
C LEU A 74 2.70 -1.35 3.25
N ASN A 75 1.98 -0.98 2.19
CA ASN A 75 2.35 -1.31 0.82
C ASN A 75 2.54 -0.04 0.00
N LEU A 76 3.66 0.03 -0.73
CA LEU A 76 3.88 1.04 -1.74
C LEU A 76 3.98 0.41 -3.14
N TRP A 77 3.53 1.19 -4.11
CA TRP A 77 3.75 0.93 -5.52
C TRP A 77 5.13 1.44 -5.89
N ILE A 78 5.96 0.61 -6.48
CA ILE A 78 7.24 1.05 -7.03
C ILE A 78 6.96 1.75 -8.36
N PRO A 79 7.29 3.04 -8.50
CA PRO A 79 6.95 3.80 -9.68
C PRO A 79 7.74 3.31 -10.90
N ASP A 80 7.06 3.24 -12.03
CA ASP A 80 7.71 3.06 -13.32
C ASP A 80 8.48 4.35 -13.71
N PRO A 81 9.49 4.23 -14.57
CA PRO A 81 10.11 5.39 -15.18
C PRO A 81 9.05 6.26 -15.87
N PRO A 82 9.18 7.60 -15.81
CA PRO A 82 8.25 8.48 -16.49
C PRO A 82 8.13 8.16 -17.99
N SER A 83 6.92 7.85 -18.44
CA SER A 83 6.66 7.65 -19.86
C SER A 83 6.69 8.98 -20.61
N PRO A 84 7.24 9.03 -21.83
CA PRO A 84 7.09 10.20 -22.68
C PRO A 84 5.60 10.45 -22.96
N ARG A 85 5.19 11.71 -22.84
CA ARG A 85 3.79 12.09 -23.06
C ARG A 85 3.53 12.34 -24.52
N ASP A 86 2.43 11.78 -25.01
CA ASP A 86 1.87 12.03 -26.34
C ASP A 86 0.49 12.66 -26.19
N LYS A 87 0.41 13.98 -26.36
CA LYS A 87 -0.84 14.76 -26.17
C LYS A 87 -1.92 14.39 -27.17
N GLU A 88 -1.57 13.99 -28.39
CA GLU A 88 -2.52 13.59 -29.41
C GLU A 88 -3.13 12.24 -29.05
N HIS A 89 -2.30 11.29 -28.65
CA HIS A 89 -2.76 9.99 -28.15
C HIS A 89 -3.63 10.14 -26.88
N GLU A 90 -3.21 10.96 -25.93
CA GLU A 90 -4.01 11.25 -24.72
C GLU A 90 -5.39 11.84 -25.07
N ALA A 91 -5.46 12.75 -26.04
CA ALA A 91 -6.74 13.31 -26.48
C ALA A 91 -7.65 12.25 -27.11
N SER A 92 -7.08 11.36 -27.92
CA SER A 92 -7.77 10.22 -28.52
C SER A 92 -8.35 9.27 -27.45
N VAL A 93 -7.54 8.93 -26.45
CA VAL A 93 -7.97 8.08 -25.30
C VAL A 93 -9.09 8.75 -24.51
N ARG A 94 -9.00 10.05 -24.23
CA ARG A 94 -10.05 10.78 -23.52
C ARG A 94 -11.36 10.79 -24.32
N ALA A 95 -11.28 11.01 -25.65
CA ALA A 95 -12.46 10.98 -26.51
C ALA A 95 -13.14 9.60 -26.50
N PHE A 96 -12.36 8.52 -26.56
CA PHE A 96 -12.86 7.15 -26.44
C PHE A 96 -13.54 6.89 -25.08
N LEU A 97 -12.88 7.25 -23.99
CA LEU A 97 -13.40 7.05 -22.64
C LEU A 97 -14.65 7.88 -22.35
N GLY A 98 -14.78 9.06 -22.97
CA GLY A 98 -15.97 9.91 -22.87
C GLY A 98 -17.26 9.28 -23.39
N GLY A 99 -17.17 8.21 -24.21
CA GLY A 99 -18.30 7.40 -24.62
C GLY A 99 -18.77 6.38 -23.56
N TRP A 100 -17.99 6.18 -22.49
CA TRP A 100 -18.25 5.13 -21.49
C TRP A 100 -18.48 5.69 -20.07
N GLY A 101 -18.16 6.98 -19.85
CA GLY A 101 -18.27 7.60 -18.56
C GLY A 101 -18.20 9.14 -18.63
N PRO A 102 -18.09 9.81 -17.48
CA PRO A 102 -17.93 11.26 -17.44
C PRO A 102 -16.71 11.72 -18.25
N ALA A 103 -16.82 12.91 -18.87
CA ALA A 103 -15.69 13.48 -19.59
C ALA A 103 -14.49 13.72 -18.67
N VAL A 104 -13.31 13.32 -19.12
CA VAL A 104 -12.05 13.53 -18.42
C VAL A 104 -11.43 14.83 -18.90
N ALA A 105 -11.11 15.75 -17.96
CA ALA A 105 -10.48 17.01 -18.28
C ALA A 105 -9.07 16.82 -18.87
N PRO A 106 -8.63 17.67 -19.81
CA PRO A 106 -7.28 17.58 -20.38
C PRO A 106 -6.16 17.60 -19.33
N GLU A 107 -6.36 18.35 -18.25
CA GLU A 107 -5.42 18.55 -17.15
C GLU A 107 -5.31 17.33 -16.21
N ALA A 108 -6.21 16.34 -16.33
CA ALA A 108 -6.15 15.14 -15.50
C ALA A 108 -4.84 14.33 -15.70
N GLY A 109 -4.24 14.44 -16.90
CA GLY A 109 -2.93 13.85 -17.20
C GLY A 109 -1.75 14.60 -16.59
N ASP A 110 -1.96 15.80 -16.03
CA ASP A 110 -0.90 16.63 -15.44
C ASP A 110 -0.74 16.37 -13.92
N ALA A 111 -1.51 15.43 -13.37
CA ALA A 111 -1.40 15.05 -11.96
C ALA A 111 0.01 14.56 -11.62
N VAL A 112 0.64 15.19 -10.64
CA VAL A 112 1.96 14.80 -10.16
C VAL A 112 1.77 13.78 -9.04
N PRO A 113 2.33 12.55 -9.16
CA PRO A 113 2.30 11.57 -8.09
C PRO A 113 3.10 12.07 -6.88
N HIS A 114 2.84 11.51 -5.72
CA HIS A 114 3.64 11.78 -4.53
C HIS A 114 5.09 11.34 -4.74
N ASP A 115 6.01 12.08 -4.11
CA ASP A 115 7.43 11.73 -4.10
C ASP A 115 7.62 10.37 -3.44
N PHE A 116 8.05 9.39 -4.21
CA PHE A 116 8.26 8.03 -3.75
C PHE A 116 9.35 7.94 -2.67
N ALA A 117 10.41 8.72 -2.76
CA ALA A 117 11.46 8.74 -1.74
C ALA A 117 10.91 9.25 -0.40
N ALA A 118 10.12 10.32 -0.44
CA ALA A 118 9.47 10.85 0.76
C ALA A 118 8.43 9.87 1.33
N GLN A 119 7.70 9.12 0.49
CA GLN A 119 6.81 8.05 0.95
C GLN A 119 7.61 6.91 1.62
N CYS A 120 8.77 6.53 1.08
CA CYS A 120 9.65 5.53 1.70
C CYS A 120 10.15 5.99 3.09
N GLU A 121 10.52 7.25 3.25
CA GLU A 121 10.91 7.79 4.56
C GLU A 121 9.75 7.74 5.56
N ALA A 122 8.55 8.15 5.18
CA ALA A 122 7.37 8.05 6.04
C ALA A 122 7.05 6.59 6.44
N LEU A 123 7.29 5.64 5.54
CA LEU A 123 7.11 4.22 5.79
C LEU A 123 8.16 3.69 6.76
N LEU A 124 9.42 4.14 6.65
CA LEU A 124 10.48 3.87 7.61
C LEU A 124 10.17 4.46 8.99
N GLU A 125 9.66 5.68 9.05
CA GLU A 125 9.27 6.33 10.32
C GLU A 125 8.09 5.61 10.98
N ALA A 126 7.09 5.21 10.21
CA ALA A 126 5.94 4.47 10.69
C ALA A 126 6.31 3.09 11.26
N ALA A 127 7.43 2.51 10.83
CA ALA A 127 8.00 1.24 11.30
C ALA A 127 6.98 0.10 11.44
N PRO A 128 6.14 -0.17 10.43
CA PRO A 128 5.18 -1.27 10.52
C PRO A 128 5.91 -2.62 10.57
N PRO A 129 5.33 -3.65 11.20
CA PRO A 129 5.95 -4.97 11.27
C PRO A 129 6.15 -5.63 9.91
N ILE A 130 5.37 -5.23 8.91
CA ILE A 130 5.45 -5.78 7.56
C ILE A 130 5.39 -4.63 6.55
N VAL A 131 6.33 -4.66 5.61
CA VAL A 131 6.36 -3.79 4.43
C VAL A 131 6.29 -4.67 3.18
N SER A 132 5.43 -4.31 2.26
CA SER A 132 5.32 -4.97 0.97
C SER A 132 5.37 -3.96 -0.17
N SER A 133 5.66 -4.44 -1.37
CA SER A 133 5.66 -3.63 -2.59
C SER A 133 4.86 -4.32 -3.69
N ILE A 134 4.43 -3.53 -4.66
CA ILE A 134 3.85 -4.00 -5.91
C ILE A 134 4.53 -3.28 -7.08
N MET A 135 4.56 -3.90 -8.26
CA MET A 135 5.20 -3.43 -9.50
C MET A 135 6.72 -3.39 -9.47
N GLY A 136 7.36 -3.81 -8.38
CA GLY A 136 8.81 -3.84 -8.29
C GLY A 136 9.31 -4.09 -6.88
N LEU A 137 10.62 -3.92 -6.71
CA LEU A 137 11.30 -4.02 -5.43
C LEU A 137 11.76 -2.65 -4.96
N TYR A 138 11.73 -2.42 -3.64
CA TYR A 138 12.35 -1.21 -3.07
C TYR A 138 13.83 -1.12 -3.42
N PRO A 139 14.38 0.09 -3.50
CA PRO A 139 15.83 0.30 -3.60
C PRO A 139 16.59 -0.46 -2.51
N PRO A 140 17.78 -1.00 -2.80
CA PRO A 140 18.53 -1.84 -1.86
C PRO A 140 18.83 -1.17 -0.53
N ASP A 141 19.08 0.14 -0.51
CA ASP A 141 19.30 0.94 0.69
C ASP A 141 18.05 1.03 1.56
N ILE A 142 16.87 1.22 0.96
CA ILE A 142 15.58 1.19 1.68
C ILE A 142 15.34 -0.19 2.28
N VAL A 143 15.60 -1.27 1.52
CA VAL A 143 15.48 -2.64 2.03
C VAL A 143 16.42 -2.87 3.21
N ALA A 144 17.67 -2.39 3.12
CA ALA A 144 18.65 -2.51 4.20
C ALA A 144 18.16 -1.79 5.48
N ARG A 145 17.65 -0.57 5.34
CA ARG A 145 17.11 0.23 6.45
C ARG A 145 15.87 -0.40 7.07
N LEU A 146 14.97 -0.98 6.26
CA LEU A 146 13.78 -1.70 6.76
C LEU A 146 14.17 -2.95 7.57
N LYS A 147 15.20 -3.68 7.12
CA LYS A 147 15.67 -4.91 7.80
C LYS A 147 16.50 -4.64 9.05
N ALA A 148 17.04 -3.44 9.23
CA ALA A 148 17.83 -3.05 10.37
C ALA A 148 16.99 -2.65 11.59
N ARG A 149 15.66 -2.61 11.44
CA ARG A 149 14.68 -2.32 12.51
C ARG A 149 14.02 -3.59 13.01
#